data_afdda372564b60225045648b9248e3ba
#
_entry.id   afdda372564b60225045648b9248e3ba
#
_cell.length_a   1.000
_cell.length_b   1.000
_cell.length_c   1.000
_cell.angle_alpha   90.00
_cell.angle_beta   90.00
_cell.angle_gamma   90.00
#
_symmetry.space_group_name_H-M   'P 1'
#
loop_
_entity.id
_entity.type
_entity.pdbx_description
1 polymer ?
#
loop_
_entity_poly.entity_id
_entity_poly.type
_entity_poly.pdbx_seq_one_letter_code
_entity_poly.pdbx_strand_id
1 'polypeptide(L)'
;MPNQNEEVLLKVDHLCQYFKSVKAVDDVSFDVKRGEVFGLVGESGCGKTTTGRSIIKLYDITSGSVYFNGKRIAAGTKSYTDAIAEARKEMKTASPARKEELKAFIAQQRREIKSARFDHQNCDKLYAADMLKDVDKKYKTLVAQAHGDAQAKLKAEYEYKRRVASHQRYITQIQ
;
A
#
# COMPACT_ATOMS: atom_id res chain seq x y z
N MET A 1 -22.38 -13.53 8.99
CA MET A 1 -21.60 -12.41 8.45
C MET A 1 -20.21 -12.53 9.06
N PRO A 2 -19.09 -12.48 8.31
CA PRO A 2 -17.77 -12.47 8.93
C PRO A 2 -17.67 -11.26 9.85
N ASN A 3 -17.10 -11.48 11.02
CA ASN A 3 -16.94 -10.49 12.07
C ASN A 3 -16.07 -9.34 11.52
N GLN A 4 -16.59 -8.14 11.38
CA GLN A 4 -15.87 -6.98 10.80
C GLN A 4 -14.59 -6.61 11.58
N ASN A 5 -14.44 -7.13 12.81
CA ASN A 5 -13.27 -6.91 13.67
C ASN A 5 -12.07 -7.81 13.35
N GLU A 6 -12.17 -8.74 12.40
CA GLU A 6 -11.05 -9.62 12.02
C GLU A 6 -10.33 -9.15 10.74
N GLU A 7 -10.88 -8.13 10.06
CA GLU A 7 -10.29 -7.61 8.83
C GLU A 7 -9.07 -6.74 9.13
N VAL A 8 -7.91 -7.11 8.57
CA VAL A 8 -6.69 -6.32 8.65
C VAL A 8 -6.89 -5.02 7.86
N LEU A 9 -6.84 -3.88 8.55
CA LEU A 9 -6.97 -2.56 7.96
C LEU A 9 -5.64 -2.02 7.47
N LEU A 10 -4.59 -2.16 8.28
CA LEU A 10 -3.22 -1.76 7.96
C LEU A 10 -2.30 -2.95 8.14
N LYS A 11 -1.51 -3.27 7.12
CA LYS A 11 -0.41 -4.24 7.22
C LYS A 11 0.90 -3.55 6.89
N VAL A 12 1.85 -3.66 7.78
CA VAL A 12 3.25 -3.29 7.59
C VAL A 12 4.05 -4.57 7.42
N ASP A 13 4.80 -4.68 6.33
CA ASP A 13 5.44 -5.91 5.90
C ASP A 13 6.92 -5.63 5.60
N HIS A 14 7.81 -6.13 6.47
CA HIS A 14 9.27 -5.97 6.35
C HIS A 14 9.73 -4.53 6.11
N LEU A 15 9.12 -3.56 6.80
CA LEU A 15 9.42 -2.14 6.65
C LEU A 15 10.84 -1.83 7.10
N CYS A 16 11.63 -1.28 6.19
CA CYS A 16 12.93 -0.70 6.50
C CYS A 16 12.96 0.77 6.05
N GLN A 17 13.48 1.63 6.93
CA GLN A 17 13.75 3.03 6.62
C GLN A 17 15.16 3.40 7.01
N TYR A 18 16.01 3.66 6.02
CA TYR A 18 17.41 4.01 6.22
C TYR A 18 17.67 5.43 5.72
N PHE A 19 18.37 6.22 6.53
CA PHE A 19 18.86 7.54 6.19
C PHE A 19 20.39 7.47 6.05
N LYS A 20 20.87 7.36 4.81
CA LYS A 20 22.30 7.12 4.53
C LYS A 20 22.79 5.85 5.23
N SER A 21 23.66 5.98 6.26
CA SER A 21 24.21 4.88 7.04
C SER A 21 23.36 4.50 8.27
N VAL A 22 22.36 5.32 8.63
CA VAL A 22 21.54 5.10 9.81
C VAL A 22 20.33 4.24 9.46
N LYS A 23 20.22 3.09 10.07
CA LYS A 23 19.04 2.22 10.03
C LYS A 23 18.04 2.69 11.08
N ALA A 24 17.17 3.62 10.72
CA ALA A 24 16.19 4.19 11.65
C ALA A 24 15.03 3.24 11.94
N VAL A 25 14.66 2.40 10.98
CA VAL A 25 13.71 1.27 11.10
C VAL A 25 14.31 0.11 10.32
N ASP A 26 14.40 -1.06 10.92
CA ASP A 26 15.02 -2.25 10.33
C ASP A 26 14.11 -3.45 10.52
N ASP A 27 13.52 -3.93 9.43
CA ASP A 27 12.69 -5.15 9.34
C ASP A 27 11.50 -5.21 10.30
N VAL A 28 10.64 -4.17 10.31
CA VAL A 28 9.48 -4.10 11.18
C VAL A 28 8.23 -4.59 10.45
N SER A 29 7.51 -5.55 11.06
CA SER A 29 6.26 -6.09 10.53
C SER A 29 5.18 -6.14 11.63
N PHE A 30 3.97 -5.69 11.30
CA PHE A 30 2.79 -5.81 12.15
C PHE A 30 1.51 -5.57 11.36
N ASP A 31 0.40 -6.04 11.89
CA ASP A 31 -0.93 -5.81 11.37
C ASP A 31 -1.77 -5.02 12.37
N VAL A 32 -2.66 -4.15 11.88
CA VAL A 32 -3.67 -3.46 12.68
C VAL A 32 -5.04 -3.79 12.12
N LYS A 33 -5.92 -4.31 12.95
CA LYS A 33 -7.28 -4.69 12.56
C LYS A 33 -8.21 -3.49 12.56
N ARG A 34 -9.32 -3.60 11.86
CA ARG A 34 -10.36 -2.56 11.83
C ARG A 34 -10.94 -2.35 13.23
N GLY A 35 -10.90 -1.11 13.72
CA GLY A 35 -11.39 -0.74 15.07
C GLY A 35 -10.42 -1.04 16.20
N GLU A 36 -9.23 -1.57 15.89
CA GLU A 36 -8.17 -1.79 16.88
C GLU A 36 -7.43 -0.50 17.22
N VAL A 37 -7.00 -0.35 18.46
CA VAL A 37 -6.06 0.69 18.91
C VAL A 37 -4.70 0.05 19.07
N PHE A 38 -3.76 0.41 18.19
CA PHE A 38 -2.39 -0.13 18.17
C PHE A 38 -1.39 0.94 18.64
N GLY A 39 -0.59 0.62 19.65
CA GLY A 39 0.39 1.53 20.23
C GLY A 39 1.83 1.14 19.89
N LEU A 40 2.59 2.06 19.27
CA LEU A 40 4.05 1.93 19.13
C LEU A 40 4.74 2.49 20.38
N VAL A 41 5.32 1.64 21.19
CA VAL A 41 6.04 2.00 22.43
C VAL A 41 7.54 1.70 22.31
N GLY A 42 8.36 2.37 23.09
CA GLY A 42 9.81 2.18 23.11
C GLY A 42 10.57 3.46 23.52
N GLU A 43 11.87 3.38 23.66
CA GLU A 43 12.75 4.49 24.09
C GLU A 43 12.80 5.64 23.07
N SER A 44 13.27 6.81 23.51
CA SER A 44 13.51 7.94 22.61
C SER A 44 14.54 7.56 21.54
N GLY A 45 14.25 7.89 20.27
CA GLY A 45 15.17 7.60 19.15
C GLY A 45 15.04 6.18 18.56
N CYS A 46 14.23 5.26 19.10
CA CYS A 46 14.09 3.89 18.59
C CYS A 46 13.29 3.74 17.28
N GLY A 47 13.00 4.82 16.56
CA GLY A 47 12.36 4.76 15.24
C GLY A 47 10.84 4.88 15.22
N LYS A 48 10.12 5.04 16.34
CA LYS A 48 8.64 5.14 16.36
C LYS A 48 8.08 6.19 15.42
N THR A 49 8.58 7.42 15.54
CA THR A 49 8.15 8.53 14.67
C THR A 49 8.50 8.26 13.21
N THR A 50 9.65 7.65 12.94
CA THR A 50 10.07 7.27 11.60
C THR A 50 9.15 6.22 11.01
N THR A 51 8.78 5.19 11.79
CA THR A 51 7.81 4.17 11.38
C THR A 51 6.47 4.81 11.02
N GLY A 52 5.90 5.62 11.89
CA GLY A 52 4.64 6.32 11.62
C GLY A 52 4.69 7.19 10.36
N ARG A 53 5.75 7.98 10.18
CA ARG A 53 5.94 8.83 9.00
C ARG A 53 6.13 8.03 7.71
N SER A 54 6.78 6.87 7.79
CA SER A 54 6.92 5.95 6.65
C SER A 54 5.59 5.35 6.24
N ILE A 55 4.74 4.96 7.20
CA ILE A 55 3.41 4.41 6.94
C ILE A 55 2.51 5.41 6.21
N ILE A 56 2.52 6.68 6.63
CA ILE A 56 1.71 7.74 6.00
C ILE A 56 2.41 8.40 4.80
N LYS A 57 3.48 7.76 4.27
CA LYS A 57 4.21 8.20 3.07
C LYS A 57 4.86 9.59 3.16
N LEU A 58 5.22 10.08 4.34
CA LEU A 58 6.08 11.28 4.47
C LEU A 58 7.54 10.95 4.15
N TYR A 59 7.90 9.66 4.16
CA TYR A 59 9.20 9.17 3.71
C TYR A 59 9.00 8.06 2.68
N ASP A 60 9.82 8.06 1.63
CA ASP A 60 9.94 6.93 0.72
C ASP A 60 10.70 5.82 1.44
N ILE A 61 10.02 4.70 1.70
CA ILE A 61 10.60 3.58 2.42
C ILE A 61 11.72 2.91 1.63
N THR A 62 12.76 2.46 2.35
CA THR A 62 13.93 1.84 1.74
C THR A 62 13.61 0.45 1.18
N SER A 63 12.94 -0.39 1.96
CA SER A 63 12.45 -1.72 1.56
C SER A 63 11.21 -2.09 2.35
N GLY A 64 10.55 -3.20 1.96
CA GLY A 64 9.29 -3.63 2.51
C GLY A 64 8.09 -3.00 1.83
N SER A 65 6.91 -3.20 2.40
CA SER A 65 5.64 -2.72 1.86
C SER A 65 4.68 -2.32 2.96
N VAL A 66 3.82 -1.35 2.68
CA VAL A 66 2.70 -0.98 3.55
C VAL A 66 1.41 -1.12 2.76
N TYR A 67 0.44 -1.82 3.34
CA TYR A 67 -0.87 -2.03 2.76
C TYR A 67 -1.93 -1.38 3.63
N PHE A 68 -2.86 -0.70 3.02
CA PHE A 68 -4.04 -0.15 3.66
C PHE A 68 -5.29 -0.68 2.96
N ASN A 69 -6.19 -1.26 3.72
CA ASN A 69 -7.41 -1.90 3.20
C ASN A 69 -7.11 -2.87 2.05
N GLY A 70 -6.08 -3.74 2.23
CA GLY A 70 -5.62 -4.72 1.26
C GLY A 70 -4.83 -4.16 0.07
N LYS A 71 -4.64 -2.85 -0.04
CA LYS A 71 -3.92 -2.20 -1.14
C LYS A 71 -2.55 -1.71 -0.71
N ARG A 72 -1.54 -1.98 -1.53
CA ARG A 72 -0.18 -1.49 -1.27
C ARG A 72 -0.12 0.01 -1.52
N ILE A 73 0.11 0.79 -0.45
CA ILE A 73 0.20 2.25 -0.48
C ILE A 73 1.64 2.76 -0.50
N ALA A 74 2.58 2.01 0.09
CA ALA A 74 4.01 2.33 0.04
C ALA A 74 4.81 1.06 -0.23
N ALA A 75 5.90 1.18 -0.99
CA ALA A 75 6.80 0.09 -1.28
C ALA A 75 8.22 0.58 -1.51
N GLY A 76 9.19 -0.04 -0.81
CA GLY A 76 10.61 0.14 -1.05
C GLY A 76 11.13 -0.87 -2.07
N THR A 77 12.20 -0.52 -2.75
CA THR A 77 12.76 -1.38 -3.81
C THR A 77 14.18 -1.86 -3.55
N LYS A 78 14.78 -1.47 -2.43
CA LYS A 78 16.19 -1.77 -2.13
C LYS A 78 16.43 -3.27 -1.99
N SER A 79 15.59 -4.01 -1.30
CA SER A 79 15.71 -5.47 -1.16
C SER A 79 15.76 -6.20 -2.51
N TYR A 80 14.91 -5.80 -3.45
CA TYR A 80 14.90 -6.36 -4.81
C TYR A 80 16.17 -6.00 -5.60
N THR A 81 16.66 -4.75 -5.45
CA THR A 81 17.89 -4.32 -6.14
C THR A 81 19.11 -5.01 -5.59
N ASP A 82 19.18 -5.22 -4.28
CA ASP A 82 20.26 -5.95 -3.62
C ASP A 82 20.25 -7.43 -4.04
N ALA A 83 19.09 -8.08 -4.08
CA ALA A 83 18.94 -9.45 -4.58
C ALA A 83 19.38 -9.60 -6.05
N ILE A 84 19.07 -8.62 -6.91
CA ILE A 84 19.57 -8.60 -8.30
C ILE A 84 21.09 -8.46 -8.34
N ALA A 85 21.68 -7.62 -7.48
CA ALA A 85 23.13 -7.44 -7.44
C ALA A 85 23.86 -8.72 -7.01
N GLU A 86 23.33 -9.43 -6.02
CA GLU A 86 23.86 -10.72 -5.58
C GLU A 86 23.73 -11.81 -6.65
N ALA A 87 22.54 -11.93 -7.25
CA ALA A 87 22.33 -12.87 -8.35
C ALA A 87 23.31 -12.63 -9.53
N ARG A 88 23.59 -11.37 -9.85
CA ARG A 88 24.59 -11.01 -10.88
C ARG A 88 26.01 -11.37 -10.50
N LYS A 89 26.37 -11.31 -9.21
CA LYS A 89 27.69 -11.77 -8.74
C LYS A 89 27.80 -13.29 -8.90
N GLU A 90 26.78 -14.03 -8.48
CA GLU A 90 26.72 -15.49 -8.60
C GLU A 90 26.79 -15.95 -10.06
N MET A 91 26.15 -15.24 -10.98
CA MET A 91 26.17 -15.56 -12.42
C MET A 91 27.57 -15.62 -13.03
N LYS A 92 28.58 -14.95 -12.45
CA LYS A 92 29.95 -14.94 -12.99
C LYS A 92 30.60 -16.32 -12.90
N THR A 93 30.30 -17.10 -11.85
CA THR A 93 30.88 -18.40 -11.55
C THR A 93 29.93 -19.57 -11.70
N ALA A 94 28.65 -19.31 -11.94
CA ALA A 94 27.59 -20.32 -12.01
C ALA A 94 27.67 -21.18 -13.27
N SER A 95 27.18 -22.43 -13.17
CA SER A 95 27.00 -23.34 -14.30
C SER A 95 25.98 -22.81 -15.32
N PRO A 96 25.98 -23.31 -16.57
CA PRO A 96 25.00 -22.85 -17.57
C PRO A 96 23.54 -23.00 -17.13
N ALA A 97 23.17 -24.13 -16.52
CA ALA A 97 21.80 -24.33 -15.99
C ALA A 97 21.45 -23.33 -14.89
N ARG A 98 22.37 -23.12 -13.94
CA ARG A 98 22.16 -22.14 -12.85
C ARG A 98 22.08 -20.70 -13.36
N LYS A 99 22.78 -20.35 -14.44
CA LYS A 99 22.67 -19.03 -15.09
C LYS A 99 21.28 -18.76 -15.63
N GLU A 100 20.59 -19.77 -16.19
CA GLU A 100 19.22 -19.59 -16.67
C GLU A 100 18.24 -19.36 -15.51
N GLU A 101 18.39 -20.10 -14.41
CA GLU A 101 17.61 -19.89 -13.19
C GLU A 101 17.79 -18.46 -12.64
N LEU A 102 19.04 -18.00 -12.56
CA LEU A 102 19.37 -16.65 -12.09
C LEU A 102 18.83 -15.56 -13.01
N LYS A 103 18.80 -15.77 -14.32
CA LYS A 103 18.15 -14.83 -15.27
C LYS A 103 16.66 -14.75 -15.01
N ALA A 104 15.97 -15.88 -14.82
CA ALA A 104 14.56 -15.92 -14.49
C ALA A 104 14.27 -15.19 -13.16
N PHE A 105 15.08 -15.45 -12.12
CA PHE A 105 15.00 -14.77 -10.84
C PHE A 105 15.16 -13.25 -10.98
N ILE A 106 16.18 -12.78 -11.69
CA ILE A 106 16.42 -11.34 -11.93
C ILE A 106 15.24 -10.72 -12.68
N ALA A 107 14.67 -11.43 -13.65
CA ALA A 107 13.49 -10.96 -14.38
C ALA A 107 12.27 -10.81 -13.46
N GLN A 108 12.07 -11.74 -12.53
CA GLN A 108 11.02 -11.66 -11.52
C GLN A 108 11.25 -10.45 -10.59
N GLN A 109 12.45 -10.28 -10.02
CA GLN A 109 12.77 -9.13 -9.16
C GLN A 109 12.52 -7.79 -9.85
N ARG A 110 12.83 -7.69 -11.16
CA ARG A 110 12.53 -6.48 -11.96
C ARG A 110 11.02 -6.21 -12.12
N ARG A 111 10.21 -7.28 -12.22
CA ARG A 111 8.73 -7.14 -12.25
C ARG A 111 8.23 -6.62 -10.91
N GLU A 112 8.76 -7.13 -9.80
CA GLU A 112 8.41 -6.65 -8.45
C GLU A 112 8.78 -5.17 -8.25
N ILE A 113 9.96 -4.74 -8.69
CA ILE A 113 10.35 -3.32 -8.66
C ILE A 113 9.36 -2.46 -9.46
N LYS A 114 8.97 -2.91 -10.67
CA LYS A 114 8.02 -2.18 -11.50
C LYS A 114 6.64 -2.08 -10.83
N SER A 115 6.15 -3.18 -10.28
CA SER A 115 4.88 -3.23 -9.54
C SER A 115 4.93 -2.34 -8.29
N ALA A 116 6.00 -2.45 -7.48
CA ALA A 116 6.19 -1.64 -6.29
C ALA A 116 6.16 -0.14 -6.57
N ARG A 117 6.89 0.29 -7.61
CA ARG A 117 6.90 1.70 -8.05
C ARG A 117 5.55 2.17 -8.57
N PHE A 118 4.87 1.33 -9.36
CA PHE A 118 3.55 1.65 -9.88
C PHE A 118 2.54 1.84 -8.75
N ASP A 119 2.49 0.91 -7.79
CA ASP A 119 1.57 0.99 -6.65
C ASP A 119 1.89 2.20 -5.78
N HIS A 120 3.17 2.44 -5.48
CA HIS A 120 3.60 3.60 -4.69
C HIS A 120 3.19 4.93 -5.33
N GLN A 121 3.31 5.05 -6.66
CA GLN A 121 2.96 6.27 -7.39
C GLN A 121 1.46 6.45 -7.64
N ASN A 122 0.70 5.36 -7.68
CA ASN A 122 -0.71 5.38 -8.10
C ASN A 122 -1.70 4.94 -7.02
N CYS A 123 -1.24 4.63 -5.80
CA CYS A 123 -2.12 4.12 -4.73
C CYS A 123 -3.35 5.00 -4.49
N ASP A 124 -3.20 6.32 -4.52
CA ASP A 124 -4.30 7.25 -4.27
C ASP A 124 -5.34 7.22 -5.40
N LYS A 125 -4.88 7.12 -6.66
CA LYS A 125 -5.77 6.98 -7.82
C LYS A 125 -6.51 5.64 -7.81
N LEU A 126 -5.80 4.56 -7.44
CA LEU A 126 -6.39 3.23 -7.33
C LEU A 126 -7.42 3.20 -6.18
N TYR A 127 -7.09 3.80 -5.04
CA TYR A 127 -7.99 3.91 -3.90
C TYR A 127 -9.26 4.71 -4.25
N ALA A 128 -9.11 5.89 -4.87
CA ALA A 128 -10.24 6.71 -5.31
C ALA A 128 -11.13 5.99 -6.34
N ALA A 129 -10.52 5.26 -7.29
CA ALA A 129 -11.28 4.50 -8.28
C ALA A 129 -12.14 3.39 -7.67
N ASP A 130 -11.62 2.69 -6.64
CA ASP A 130 -12.37 1.63 -5.96
C ASP A 130 -13.42 2.22 -5.01
N MET A 131 -13.12 3.31 -4.31
CA MET A 131 -14.15 4.02 -3.54
C MET A 131 -15.34 4.44 -4.41
N LEU A 132 -15.08 4.92 -5.64
CA LEU A 132 -16.14 5.25 -6.60
C LEU A 132 -16.95 4.03 -6.98
N LYS A 133 -16.30 2.89 -7.25
CA LYS A 133 -17.01 1.62 -7.57
C LYS A 133 -17.89 1.16 -6.41
N ASP A 134 -17.36 1.22 -5.18
CA ASP A 134 -18.10 0.81 -3.98
C ASP A 134 -19.32 1.72 -3.72
N VAL A 135 -19.13 3.03 -3.86
CA VAL A 135 -20.24 4.01 -3.78
C VAL A 135 -21.27 3.71 -4.87
N ASP A 136 -20.86 3.54 -6.12
CA ASP A 136 -21.75 3.22 -7.25
C ASP A 136 -22.50 1.92 -7.01
N LYS A 137 -21.81 0.86 -6.58
CA LYS A 137 -22.43 -0.44 -6.30
C LYS A 137 -23.47 -0.36 -5.18
N LYS A 138 -23.15 0.37 -4.08
CA LYS A 138 -24.04 0.50 -2.92
C LYS A 138 -25.27 1.34 -3.24
N TYR A 139 -25.10 2.50 -3.84
CA TYR A 139 -26.17 3.48 -3.95
C TYR A 139 -27.04 3.33 -5.20
N LYS A 140 -26.52 2.86 -6.34
CA LYS A 140 -27.34 2.68 -7.55
C LYS A 140 -28.55 1.77 -7.31
N THR A 141 -28.36 0.66 -6.62
CA THR A 141 -29.46 -0.26 -6.29
C THR A 141 -30.44 0.36 -5.29
N LEU A 142 -29.94 1.02 -4.25
CA LEU A 142 -30.78 1.65 -3.24
C LEU A 142 -31.63 2.79 -3.83
N VAL A 143 -31.05 3.63 -4.67
CA VAL A 143 -31.77 4.73 -5.35
C VAL A 143 -32.81 4.19 -6.33
N ALA A 144 -32.54 3.08 -7.02
CA ALA A 144 -33.48 2.46 -7.95
C ALA A 144 -34.69 1.82 -7.25
N GLN A 145 -34.52 1.35 -6.00
CA GLN A 145 -35.58 0.71 -5.21
C GLN A 145 -36.39 1.69 -4.35
N ALA A 146 -35.90 2.89 -4.13
CA ALA A 146 -36.54 3.89 -3.30
C ALA A 146 -37.52 4.77 -4.11
N HIS A 147 -38.57 5.26 -3.45
CA HIS A 147 -39.60 6.12 -4.04
C HIS A 147 -39.84 7.37 -3.18
N GLY A 148 -40.35 8.43 -3.80
CA GLY A 148 -40.72 9.69 -3.12
C GLY A 148 -39.54 10.37 -2.43
N ASP A 149 -39.76 10.95 -1.25
CA ASP A 149 -38.75 11.70 -0.49
C ASP A 149 -37.53 10.87 -0.09
N ALA A 150 -37.69 9.56 0.11
CA ALA A 150 -36.60 8.68 0.42
C ALA A 150 -35.63 8.56 -0.77
N GLN A 151 -36.15 8.54 -1.99
CA GLN A 151 -35.35 8.52 -3.21
C GLN A 151 -34.52 9.80 -3.37
N ALA A 152 -35.14 10.97 -3.09
CA ALA A 152 -34.47 12.27 -3.17
C ALA A 152 -33.29 12.35 -2.17
N LYS A 153 -33.52 11.92 -0.92
CA LYS A 153 -32.46 11.86 0.12
C LYS A 153 -31.32 10.95 -0.26
N LEU A 154 -31.61 9.73 -0.73
CA LEU A 154 -30.58 8.76 -1.18
C LEU A 154 -29.81 9.27 -2.39
N LYS A 155 -30.47 9.99 -3.31
CA LYS A 155 -29.81 10.60 -4.46
C LYS A 155 -28.84 11.69 -4.05
N ALA A 156 -29.22 12.57 -3.14
CA ALA A 156 -28.35 13.61 -2.59
C ALA A 156 -27.14 13.02 -1.84
N GLU A 157 -27.35 11.97 -1.03
CA GLU A 157 -26.28 11.26 -0.34
C GLU A 157 -25.32 10.57 -1.33
N TYR A 158 -25.84 9.94 -2.38
CA TYR A 158 -25.06 9.33 -3.44
C TYR A 158 -24.18 10.34 -4.16
N GLU A 159 -24.73 11.48 -4.57
CA GLU A 159 -23.99 12.56 -5.22
C GLU A 159 -22.89 13.12 -4.31
N TYR A 160 -23.18 13.33 -3.02
CA TYR A 160 -22.20 13.75 -2.03
C TYR A 160 -21.07 12.74 -1.90
N LYS A 161 -21.38 11.45 -1.72
CA LYS A 161 -20.35 10.38 -1.59
C LYS A 161 -19.49 10.24 -2.85
N ARG A 162 -20.09 10.34 -4.04
CA ARG A 162 -19.34 10.36 -5.30
C ARG A 162 -18.40 11.55 -5.40
N ARG A 163 -18.86 12.73 -4.98
CA ARG A 163 -18.03 13.94 -4.97
C ARG A 163 -16.85 13.79 -4.03
N VAL A 164 -17.05 13.27 -2.82
CA VAL A 164 -15.96 12.98 -1.87
C VAL A 164 -14.96 12.01 -2.45
N ALA A 165 -15.41 10.89 -3.01
CA ALA A 165 -14.55 9.89 -3.64
C ALA A 165 -13.77 10.44 -4.85
N SER A 166 -14.36 11.38 -5.63
CA SER A 166 -13.68 12.01 -6.77
C SER A 166 -12.70 13.11 -6.34
N HIS A 167 -12.94 13.82 -5.22
CA HIS A 167 -12.04 14.85 -4.69
C HIS A 167 -10.72 14.27 -4.21
N GLN A 168 -10.71 13.07 -3.67
CA GLN A 168 -9.46 12.36 -3.36
C GLN A 168 -8.57 12.14 -4.59
N ARG A 169 -9.16 12.10 -5.78
CA ARG A 169 -8.45 12.06 -7.05
C ARG A 169 -7.78 13.41 -7.41
N TYR A 170 -8.29 14.54 -6.89
CA TYR A 170 -7.77 15.88 -7.15
C TYR A 170 -6.61 16.25 -6.23
N ILE A 171 -6.63 15.84 -4.98
CA ILE A 171 -5.57 16.12 -4.00
C ILE A 171 -4.23 15.53 -4.46
N THR A 172 -4.25 14.40 -5.14
CA THR A 172 -3.06 13.74 -5.73
C THR A 172 -2.53 14.37 -7.01
N GLN A 173 -3.25 15.31 -7.62
CA GLN A 173 -2.76 16.02 -8.82
C GLN A 173 -2.04 17.33 -8.49
N ILE A 174 -2.10 17.77 -7.23
CA ILE A 174 -1.52 19.06 -6.78
C ILE A 174 -0.18 18.86 -6.04
N GLN A 175 0.20 17.62 -5.72
CA GLN A 175 1.52 17.24 -5.19
C GLN A 175 2.42 16.66 -6.29
#